data_b715ace5d131a0b9c659d336532aa01f
#
_entry.id   b715ace5d131a0b9c659d336532aa01f
#
_cell.length_a   1.000
_cell.length_b   1.000
_cell.length_c   1.000
_cell.angle_alpha   90.00
_cell.angle_beta   90.00
_cell.angle_gamma   90.00
#
_symmetry.space_group_name_H-M   'P 1'
#
loop_
_entity.id
_entity.type
_entity.pdbx_description
1 polymer ?
#
loop_
_entity_poly.entity_id
_entity_poly.type
_entity_poly.pdbx_seq_one_letter_code
_entity_poly.pdbx_strand_id
1 'polypeptide(L)'
;DVVSKRYELSKEELVNKINLQNDLQTSDLCIRGATNKYRQPEFMVKTRFSYFANGEVKTELLDTVRGKDVFIFQDVENHEVLSLNGGKNKVVMTVNDHVMSLLVTIDAVRMAGAEKITLVVPAYPYARQHKRKGREGLTASLLGHIYEMQGVSRIITLDLHSREIPNAFSRLNLDNLHASYQVIRELSKI
;
A
#
# COMPACT_ATOMS: atom_id res chain seq x y z
N ASP A 1 -10.34 -17.48 16.02
CA ASP A 1 -9.80 -16.53 15.08
C ASP A 1 -10.68 -15.29 15.03
N VAL A 2 -10.04 -14.12 15.26
CA VAL A 2 -10.76 -12.84 15.46
C VAL A 2 -11.51 -12.41 14.20
N VAL A 3 -10.95 -12.71 13.01
CA VAL A 3 -11.55 -12.31 11.74
C VAL A 3 -12.72 -13.22 11.39
N SER A 4 -12.60 -14.53 11.59
CA SER A 4 -13.69 -15.46 11.34
C SER A 4 -14.86 -15.25 12.27
N LYS A 5 -14.61 -14.97 13.58
CA LYS A 5 -15.67 -14.64 14.54
C LYS A 5 -16.39 -13.33 14.20
N ARG A 6 -15.63 -12.31 13.79
CA ARG A 6 -16.20 -10.99 13.47
C ARG A 6 -17.10 -11.01 12.24
N TYR A 7 -16.85 -11.93 11.33
CA TYR A 7 -17.53 -11.99 10.03
C TYR A 7 -18.28 -13.28 9.79
N GLU A 8 -18.41 -14.13 10.82
CA GLU A 8 -19.11 -15.42 10.75
C GLU A 8 -18.62 -16.34 9.59
N LEU A 9 -17.32 -16.30 9.32
CA LEU A 9 -16.69 -17.10 8.27
C LEU A 9 -15.98 -18.31 8.87
N SER A 10 -16.11 -19.46 8.24
CA SER A 10 -15.28 -20.62 8.58
C SER A 10 -13.81 -20.37 8.20
N LYS A 11 -12.89 -21.08 8.87
CA LYS A 11 -11.45 -20.98 8.59
C LYS A 11 -11.12 -21.33 7.13
N GLU A 12 -11.81 -22.31 6.56
CA GLU A 12 -11.66 -22.75 5.17
C GLU A 12 -12.21 -21.71 4.19
N GLU A 13 -13.36 -21.13 4.48
CA GLU A 13 -13.89 -20.03 3.69
C GLU A 13 -12.99 -18.81 3.70
N LEU A 14 -12.34 -18.52 4.84
CA LEU A 14 -11.38 -17.44 4.94
C LEU A 14 -10.14 -17.71 4.09
N VAL A 15 -9.57 -18.92 4.16
CA VAL A 15 -8.39 -19.33 3.37
C VAL A 15 -8.68 -19.33 1.88
N ASN A 16 -9.80 -19.89 1.46
CA ASN A 16 -10.22 -19.92 0.05
C ASN A 16 -10.52 -18.52 -0.51
N LYS A 17 -10.90 -17.60 0.37
CA LYS A 17 -11.23 -16.23 0.00
C LYS A 17 -10.03 -15.28 0.09
N ILE A 18 -8.96 -15.66 0.81
CA ILE A 18 -7.67 -14.95 0.90
C ILE A 18 -6.67 -15.48 -0.14
N ASN A 19 -7.07 -16.37 -1.02
CA ASN A 19 -6.16 -16.86 -2.07
C ASN A 19 -5.95 -15.77 -3.12
N LEU A 20 -5.11 -14.80 -2.74
CA LEU A 20 -4.76 -13.60 -3.49
C LEU A 20 -4.03 -13.90 -4.81
N GLN A 21 -3.50 -15.13 -4.98
CA GLN A 21 -2.63 -15.44 -6.11
C GLN A 21 -3.33 -15.45 -7.47
N ASN A 22 -4.63 -15.73 -7.52
CA ASN A 22 -5.35 -15.80 -8.79
C ASN A 22 -6.08 -14.49 -9.17
N ASP A 23 -6.22 -13.54 -8.26
CA ASP A 23 -6.99 -12.31 -8.46
C ASP A 23 -6.13 -11.04 -8.56
N LEU A 24 -4.83 -11.16 -8.37
CA LEU A 24 -3.86 -10.08 -8.65
C LEU A 24 -3.64 -9.91 -10.16
N GLN A 25 -4.71 -9.87 -10.91
CA GLN A 25 -4.63 -9.25 -12.21
C GLN A 25 -4.49 -7.75 -12.02
N THR A 26 -3.20 -7.38 -11.95
CA THR A 26 -2.63 -6.21 -12.60
C THR A 26 -3.53 -4.99 -12.67
N SER A 27 -3.08 -3.96 -12.08
CA SER A 27 -3.54 -2.59 -12.16
C SER A 27 -4.54 -2.10 -11.13
N ASP A 28 -5.00 -2.92 -10.23
CA ASP A 28 -5.83 -2.43 -9.15
C ASP A 28 -4.98 -2.34 -7.88
N LEU A 29 -4.56 -1.15 -7.48
CA LEU A 29 -4.05 -0.83 -6.13
C LEU A 29 -5.12 -1.05 -5.04
N CYS A 30 -6.23 -1.59 -5.43
CA CYS A 30 -7.22 -2.09 -4.51
C CYS A 30 -6.82 -3.51 -4.12
N ILE A 31 -6.60 -3.73 -2.82
CA ILE A 31 -6.79 -5.06 -2.27
C ILE A 31 -8.20 -5.44 -2.71
N ARG A 32 -8.32 -6.26 -3.73
CA ARG A 32 -9.57 -6.94 -4.01
C ARG A 32 -9.87 -7.69 -2.72
N GLY A 33 -10.85 -7.19 -2.00
CA GLY A 33 -11.19 -7.71 -0.69
C GLY A 33 -11.22 -9.21 -0.76
N ALA A 34 -10.56 -9.84 0.18
CA ALA A 34 -10.31 -11.27 0.26
C ALA A 34 -11.57 -12.14 0.09
N THR A 35 -12.72 -11.57 -0.16
CA THR A 35 -13.96 -12.29 -0.36
C THR A 35 -14.92 -11.48 -1.21
N ASN A 36 -15.64 -12.15 -2.13
CA ASN A 36 -16.74 -11.51 -2.87
C ASN A 36 -17.79 -10.88 -1.93
N LYS A 37 -17.92 -11.37 -0.70
CA LYS A 37 -18.84 -10.85 0.32
C LYS A 37 -18.41 -9.44 0.80
N TYR A 38 -17.10 -9.09 0.70
CA TYR A 38 -16.56 -7.78 1.07
C TYR A 38 -16.18 -6.92 -0.14
N ARG A 39 -16.43 -7.38 -1.35
CA ARG A 39 -16.41 -6.56 -2.56
C ARG A 39 -17.65 -5.69 -2.59
N GLN A 40 -17.75 -4.80 -1.61
CA GLN A 40 -18.76 -3.77 -1.68
C GLN A 40 -18.22 -2.64 -2.52
N PRO A 41 -18.88 -2.26 -3.60
CA PRO A 41 -18.39 -1.19 -4.50
C PRO A 41 -18.06 0.12 -3.78
N GLU A 42 -18.76 0.40 -2.69
CA GLU A 42 -18.54 1.60 -1.88
C GLU A 42 -17.22 1.63 -1.11
N PHE A 43 -16.57 0.48 -0.89
CA PHE A 43 -15.27 0.41 -0.20
C PHE A 43 -14.08 0.37 -1.14
N MET A 44 -14.32 0.12 -2.41
CA MET A 44 -13.25 -0.06 -3.38
C MET A 44 -13.37 0.97 -4.50
N VAL A 45 -12.33 1.78 -4.66
CA VAL A 45 -12.23 2.72 -5.77
C VAL A 45 -11.67 1.98 -6.98
N LYS A 46 -12.42 1.96 -8.07
CA LYS A 46 -11.91 1.44 -9.34
C LYS A 46 -10.85 2.37 -9.88
N THR A 47 -9.69 1.80 -10.17
CA THR A 47 -8.51 2.56 -10.61
C THR A 47 -7.93 1.91 -11.86
N ARG A 48 -7.52 2.74 -12.81
CA ARG A 48 -6.81 2.29 -14.02
C ARG A 48 -5.37 2.80 -13.96
N PHE A 49 -4.43 1.87 -14.14
CA PHE A 49 -3.02 2.19 -14.32
C PHE A 49 -2.64 2.06 -15.78
N SER A 50 -1.93 3.05 -16.29
CA SER A 50 -1.35 3.01 -17.62
C SER A 50 0.16 3.15 -17.50
N TYR A 51 0.89 2.24 -18.13
CA TYR A 51 2.34 2.25 -18.19
C TYR A 51 2.74 2.59 -19.63
N PHE A 52 3.52 3.64 -19.77
CA PHE A 52 4.01 4.10 -21.06
C PHE A 52 5.32 3.40 -21.45
N ALA A 53 5.66 3.43 -22.73
CA ALA A 53 6.85 2.75 -23.25
C ALA A 53 8.17 3.31 -22.67
N ASN A 54 8.18 4.55 -22.22
CA ASN A 54 9.32 5.20 -21.57
C ASN A 54 9.40 4.90 -20.04
N GLY A 55 8.50 4.09 -19.50
CA GLY A 55 8.46 3.73 -18.07
C GLY A 55 7.61 4.65 -17.19
N GLU A 56 7.01 5.71 -17.74
CA GLU A 56 6.09 6.54 -16.97
C GLU A 56 4.82 5.80 -16.61
N VAL A 57 4.24 6.16 -15.46
CA VAL A 57 2.97 5.62 -14.98
C VAL A 57 1.92 6.73 -14.87
N LYS A 58 0.68 6.39 -15.21
CA LYS A 58 -0.49 7.24 -15.00
C LYS A 58 -1.52 6.47 -14.18
N THR A 59 -2.08 7.14 -13.19
CA THR A 59 -3.21 6.65 -12.39
C THR A 59 -4.47 7.44 -12.75
N GLU A 60 -5.57 6.73 -12.99
CA GLU A 60 -6.89 7.29 -13.25
C GLU A 60 -7.91 6.65 -12.30
N LEU A 61 -8.59 7.49 -11.52
CA LEU A 61 -9.70 7.04 -10.67
C LEU A 61 -10.98 6.99 -11.50
N LEU A 62 -11.67 5.85 -11.47
CA LEU A 62 -12.92 5.64 -12.22
C LEU A 62 -14.16 5.89 -11.35
N ASP A 63 -13.98 6.00 -10.03
CA ASP A 63 -15.03 6.32 -9.07
C ASP A 63 -14.71 7.63 -8.34
N THR A 64 -15.72 8.30 -7.80
CA THR A 64 -15.51 9.53 -7.03
C THR A 64 -14.99 9.25 -5.64
N VAL A 65 -13.96 9.99 -5.24
CA VAL A 65 -13.37 9.98 -3.88
C VAL A 65 -13.58 11.31 -3.15
N ARG A 66 -14.29 12.26 -3.75
CA ARG A 66 -14.50 13.59 -3.18
C ARG A 66 -15.15 13.53 -1.80
N GLY A 67 -14.52 14.19 -0.82
CA GLY A 67 -14.97 14.22 0.57
C GLY A 67 -14.90 12.89 1.30
N LYS A 68 -14.11 11.92 0.80
CA LYS A 68 -13.96 10.60 1.42
C LYS A 68 -12.61 10.44 2.08
N ASP A 69 -12.56 9.60 3.14
CA ASP A 69 -11.33 9.04 3.67
C ASP A 69 -10.85 7.92 2.74
N VAL A 70 -9.68 8.09 2.15
CA VAL A 70 -9.12 7.14 1.19
C VAL A 70 -7.92 6.41 1.79
N PHE A 71 -7.95 5.09 1.74
CA PHE A 71 -6.83 4.23 2.10
C PHE A 71 -6.17 3.72 0.83
N ILE A 72 -4.87 4.01 0.67
CA ILE A 72 -4.07 3.52 -0.44
C ILE A 72 -3.15 2.43 0.12
N PHE A 73 -3.36 1.19 -0.34
CA PHE A 73 -2.48 0.08 0.00
C PHE A 73 -1.44 -0.11 -1.09
N GLN A 74 -0.17 -0.15 -0.72
CA GLN A 74 0.95 -0.42 -1.62
C GLN A 74 1.98 -1.33 -0.97
N ASP A 75 2.18 -2.49 -1.55
CA ASP A 75 3.33 -3.34 -1.28
C ASP A 75 4.47 -2.93 -2.22
N VAL A 76 5.51 -2.31 -1.66
CA VAL A 76 6.67 -1.83 -2.42
C VAL A 76 7.74 -2.92 -2.61
N GLU A 77 7.61 -4.04 -1.89
CA GLU A 77 8.51 -5.20 -2.00
C GLU A 77 7.93 -6.31 -2.89
N ASN A 78 6.85 -6.02 -3.61
CA ASN A 78 6.28 -6.98 -4.55
C ASN A 78 7.18 -7.09 -5.80
N HIS A 79 7.83 -8.24 -5.97
CA HIS A 79 8.67 -8.57 -7.11
C HIS A 79 8.02 -9.59 -8.06
N GLU A 80 6.72 -9.80 -7.95
CA GLU A 80 6.01 -10.68 -8.88
C GLU A 80 5.97 -10.10 -10.29
N VAL A 81 5.89 -11.01 -11.27
CA VAL A 81 5.76 -10.62 -12.68
C VAL A 81 4.35 -10.10 -12.93
N LEU A 82 4.24 -8.81 -13.14
CA LEU A 82 2.99 -8.16 -13.49
C LEU A 82 2.73 -8.23 -15.00
N SER A 83 1.49 -8.54 -15.37
CA SER A 83 1.03 -8.46 -16.75
C SER A 83 0.37 -7.11 -17.00
N LEU A 84 1.00 -6.24 -17.74
CA LEU A 84 0.51 -4.90 -18.05
C LEU A 84 -0.17 -4.85 -19.43
N ASN A 85 -0.99 -3.81 -19.65
CA ASN A 85 -1.61 -3.53 -20.95
C ASN A 85 -2.40 -4.73 -21.53
N GLY A 86 -3.20 -5.39 -20.67
CA GLY A 86 -3.99 -6.54 -21.11
C GLY A 86 -3.16 -7.79 -21.37
N GLY A 87 -2.05 -7.96 -20.67
CA GLY A 87 -1.19 -9.15 -20.76
C GLY A 87 -0.11 -9.08 -21.85
N LYS A 88 -0.05 -7.98 -22.59
CA LYS A 88 0.94 -7.82 -23.68
C LYS A 88 2.37 -7.65 -23.17
N ASN A 89 2.54 -7.05 -21.99
CA ASN A 89 3.85 -6.79 -21.41
C ASN A 89 3.95 -7.45 -20.03
N LYS A 90 5.06 -8.15 -19.80
CA LYS A 90 5.41 -8.70 -18.48
C LYS A 90 6.54 -7.85 -17.89
N VAL A 91 6.34 -7.33 -16.69
CA VAL A 91 7.29 -6.45 -16.01
C VAL A 91 7.43 -6.88 -14.54
N VAL A 92 8.65 -6.88 -14.03
CA VAL A 92 8.93 -6.93 -12.60
C VAL A 92 9.19 -5.51 -12.15
N MET A 93 8.35 -4.99 -11.26
CA MET A 93 8.53 -3.64 -10.74
C MET A 93 9.60 -3.61 -9.66
N THR A 94 10.40 -2.56 -9.68
CA THR A 94 11.35 -2.27 -8.59
C THR A 94 10.67 -1.49 -7.47
N VAL A 95 11.34 -1.37 -6.31
CA VAL A 95 10.88 -0.49 -5.21
C VAL A 95 10.65 0.95 -5.72
N ASN A 96 11.50 1.44 -6.63
CA ASN A 96 11.37 2.77 -7.21
C ASN A 96 10.11 2.92 -8.06
N ASP A 97 9.78 1.90 -8.86
CA ASP A 97 8.58 1.90 -9.69
C ASP A 97 7.31 1.91 -8.81
N HIS A 98 7.32 1.11 -7.73
CA HIS A 98 6.22 1.10 -6.77
C HIS A 98 6.08 2.43 -6.04
N VAL A 99 7.18 3.05 -5.60
CA VAL A 99 7.17 4.37 -4.95
C VAL A 99 6.64 5.43 -5.91
N MET A 100 7.11 5.45 -7.16
CA MET A 100 6.61 6.43 -8.14
C MET A 100 5.13 6.22 -8.45
N SER A 101 4.69 4.97 -8.61
CA SER A 101 3.26 4.64 -8.81
C SER A 101 2.41 5.10 -7.63
N LEU A 102 2.92 4.94 -6.41
CA LEU A 102 2.26 5.42 -5.19
C LEU A 102 2.13 6.95 -5.19
N LEU A 103 3.21 7.68 -5.51
CA LEU A 103 3.21 9.15 -5.56
C LEU A 103 2.20 9.68 -6.59
N VAL A 104 2.17 9.11 -7.78
CA VAL A 104 1.20 9.48 -8.83
C VAL A 104 -0.24 9.17 -8.39
N THR A 105 -0.44 8.08 -7.66
CA THR A 105 -1.77 7.71 -7.14
C THR A 105 -2.23 8.66 -6.04
N ILE A 106 -1.34 9.04 -5.11
CA ILE A 106 -1.64 10.02 -4.06
C ILE A 106 -2.07 11.35 -4.70
N ASP A 107 -1.33 11.80 -5.72
CA ASP A 107 -1.67 13.04 -6.43
C ASP A 107 -3.04 12.95 -7.11
N ALA A 108 -3.35 11.84 -7.79
CA ALA A 108 -4.65 11.62 -8.40
C ALA A 108 -5.79 11.65 -7.36
N VAL A 109 -5.62 11.01 -6.21
CA VAL A 109 -6.58 10.96 -5.11
C VAL A 109 -6.78 12.36 -4.50
N ARG A 110 -5.68 13.09 -4.28
CA ARG A 110 -5.71 14.48 -3.78
C ARG A 110 -6.43 15.41 -4.74
N MET A 111 -6.08 15.36 -6.02
CA MET A 111 -6.72 16.19 -7.07
C MET A 111 -8.19 15.86 -7.28
N ALA A 112 -8.60 14.61 -7.00
CA ALA A 112 -10.01 14.20 -7.02
C ALA A 112 -10.80 14.69 -5.79
N GLY A 113 -10.16 15.38 -4.84
CA GLY A 113 -10.80 16.02 -3.69
C GLY A 113 -11.10 15.07 -2.54
N ALA A 114 -10.29 14.05 -2.32
CA ALA A 114 -10.34 13.25 -1.08
C ALA A 114 -10.16 14.16 0.14
N GLU A 115 -10.90 13.90 1.21
CA GLU A 115 -10.82 14.66 2.45
C GLU A 115 -9.59 14.25 3.26
N LYS A 116 -9.28 12.96 3.27
CA LYS A 116 -8.16 12.38 4.00
C LYS A 116 -7.51 11.25 3.22
N ILE A 117 -6.20 11.17 3.32
CA ILE A 117 -5.41 10.12 2.66
C ILE A 117 -4.60 9.39 3.72
N THR A 118 -4.80 8.08 3.81
CA THR A 118 -4.02 7.16 4.65
C THR A 118 -3.29 6.18 3.75
N LEU A 119 -1.99 6.06 3.91
CA LEU A 119 -1.19 5.05 3.23
C LEU A 119 -1.08 3.79 4.10
N VAL A 120 -1.24 2.64 3.50
CA VAL A 120 -0.94 1.34 4.10
C VAL A 120 0.21 0.74 3.31
N VAL A 121 1.43 0.90 3.84
CA VAL A 121 2.67 0.47 3.20
C VAL A 121 3.37 -0.50 4.17
N PRO A 122 3.10 -1.80 4.06
CA PRO A 122 3.63 -2.78 5.02
C PRO A 122 5.14 -2.73 5.18
N ALA A 123 5.88 -2.63 4.09
CA ALA A 123 7.32 -2.38 4.10
C ALA A 123 7.58 -0.91 3.74
N TYR A 124 8.00 -0.10 4.73
CA TYR A 124 8.31 1.30 4.47
C TYR A 124 9.54 1.42 3.57
N PRO A 125 9.42 2.05 2.38
CA PRO A 125 10.51 2.11 1.43
C PRO A 125 11.69 2.93 1.98
N TYR A 126 12.91 2.52 1.62
CA TYR A 126 14.16 3.17 2.06
C TYR A 126 14.35 3.28 3.57
N ALA A 127 13.65 2.50 4.39
CA ALA A 127 13.73 2.52 5.85
C ALA A 127 15.16 2.35 6.39
N ARG A 128 16.04 1.68 5.64
CA ARG A 128 17.47 1.50 6.01
C ARG A 128 18.30 2.78 5.85
N GLN A 129 17.79 3.79 5.13
CA GLN A 129 18.46 5.08 4.90
C GLN A 129 17.93 6.17 5.85
N HIS A 130 17.90 5.86 7.15
CA HIS A 130 17.37 6.72 8.21
C HIS A 130 18.46 7.47 9.00
N LYS A 131 19.74 7.13 8.81
CA LYS A 131 20.91 7.75 9.45
C LYS A 131 21.98 8.07 8.43
N ARG A 132 22.63 9.23 8.62
CA ARG A 132 23.78 9.63 7.81
C ARG A 132 25.06 9.01 8.36
N LYS A 133 25.86 8.40 7.51
CA LYS A 133 27.22 7.92 7.82
C LYS A 133 28.31 8.70 7.10
N GLY A 134 27.96 9.72 6.36
CA GLY A 134 28.86 10.52 5.54
C GLY A 134 28.12 11.61 4.81
N ARG A 135 28.50 11.86 3.55
CA ARG A 135 27.87 12.85 2.67
C ARG A 135 26.72 12.24 1.87
N GLU A 136 25.79 11.59 2.56
CA GLU A 136 24.63 10.90 1.98
C GLU A 136 23.31 11.53 2.44
N GLY A 137 22.25 11.31 1.70
CA GLY A 137 20.90 11.77 2.03
C GLY A 137 20.24 10.94 3.13
N LEU A 138 19.11 11.43 3.63
CA LEU A 138 18.19 10.71 4.52
C LEU A 138 16.92 10.35 3.72
N THR A 139 17.00 9.31 2.87
CA THR A 139 15.94 9.01 1.92
C THR A 139 14.64 8.58 2.60
N ALA A 140 14.73 7.90 3.75
CA ALA A 140 13.55 7.56 4.55
C ALA A 140 12.75 8.81 4.95
N SER A 141 13.45 9.87 5.42
CA SER A 141 12.83 11.15 5.78
C SER A 141 12.37 11.94 4.55
N LEU A 142 13.15 11.90 3.47
CA LEU A 142 12.77 12.56 2.21
C LEU A 142 11.41 12.08 1.71
N LEU A 143 11.19 10.76 1.68
CA LEU A 143 9.90 10.21 1.26
C LEU A 143 8.76 10.63 2.17
N GLY A 144 8.97 10.62 3.49
CA GLY A 144 7.98 11.12 4.43
C GLY A 144 7.59 12.57 4.15
N HIS A 145 8.56 13.45 3.91
CA HIS A 145 8.29 14.85 3.53
C HIS A 145 7.52 14.97 2.21
N ILE A 146 7.83 14.12 1.21
CA ILE A 146 7.10 14.11 -0.05
C ILE A 146 5.64 13.71 0.20
N TYR A 147 5.39 12.68 1.00
CA TYR A 147 4.04 12.25 1.36
C TYR A 147 3.28 13.36 2.14
N GLU A 148 3.95 14.04 3.09
CA GLU A 148 3.37 15.21 3.78
C GLU A 148 2.97 16.32 2.81
N MET A 149 3.85 16.68 1.88
CA MET A 149 3.57 17.70 0.86
C MET A 149 2.42 17.33 -0.05
N GLN A 150 2.21 16.04 -0.31
CA GLN A 150 1.07 15.54 -1.08
C GLN A 150 -0.23 15.44 -0.26
N GLY A 151 -0.20 15.81 1.02
CA GLY A 151 -1.40 15.84 1.87
C GLY A 151 -1.75 14.49 2.51
N VAL A 152 -0.82 13.55 2.56
CA VAL A 152 -0.99 12.33 3.33
C VAL A 152 -1.02 12.67 4.80
N SER A 153 -2.06 12.21 5.51
CA SER A 153 -2.26 12.48 6.93
C SER A 153 -1.71 11.35 7.82
N ARG A 154 -1.64 10.13 7.30
CA ARG A 154 -1.24 8.95 8.06
C ARG A 154 -0.56 7.91 7.18
N ILE A 155 0.43 7.23 7.74
CA ILE A 155 1.01 6.00 7.18
C ILE A 155 0.86 4.89 8.20
N ILE A 156 0.43 3.71 7.75
CA ILE A 156 0.43 2.47 8.52
C ILE A 156 1.48 1.55 7.90
N THR A 157 2.42 1.10 8.71
CA THR A 157 3.51 0.21 8.28
C THR A 157 3.71 -0.93 9.28
N LEU A 158 4.46 -1.97 8.91
CA LEU A 158 4.77 -3.11 9.76
C LEU A 158 6.27 -3.14 10.06
N ASP A 159 6.60 -3.40 11.33
CA ASP A 159 7.97 -3.67 11.81
C ASP A 159 9.02 -2.73 11.19
N LEU A 160 8.81 -1.43 11.37
CA LEU A 160 9.67 -0.37 10.83
C LEU A 160 11.13 -0.59 11.26
N HIS A 161 12.04 -0.51 10.31
CA HIS A 161 13.48 -0.74 10.52
C HIS A 161 14.10 0.15 11.63
N SER A 162 13.61 1.37 11.81
CA SER A 162 14.05 2.27 12.87
C SER A 162 12.89 3.07 13.44
N ARG A 163 12.82 3.13 14.77
CA ARG A 163 11.84 3.93 15.51
C ARG A 163 12.09 5.44 15.41
N GLU A 164 13.20 5.86 14.83
CA GLU A 164 13.58 7.27 14.68
C GLU A 164 12.95 7.91 13.42
N ILE A 165 12.52 7.11 12.44
CA ILE A 165 11.97 7.60 11.18
C ILE A 165 10.78 8.56 11.38
N PRO A 166 9.80 8.27 12.26
CA PRO A 166 8.68 9.18 12.52
C PRO A 166 9.07 10.55 13.03
N ASN A 167 10.23 10.66 13.69
CA ASN A 167 10.71 11.94 14.26
C ASN A 167 11.06 12.99 13.17
N ALA A 168 11.20 12.56 11.92
CA ALA A 168 11.44 13.47 10.80
C ALA A 168 10.18 14.14 10.27
N PHE A 169 8.99 13.70 10.69
CA PHE A 169 7.72 14.16 10.15
C PHE A 169 7.11 15.24 11.05
N SER A 170 6.49 16.25 10.43
CA SER A 170 5.89 17.38 11.17
C SER A 170 4.40 17.23 11.36
N ARG A 171 3.69 16.73 10.36
CA ARG A 171 2.23 16.62 10.32
C ARG A 171 1.74 15.19 10.02
N LEU A 172 2.62 14.37 9.47
CA LEU A 172 2.33 13.00 9.08
C LEU A 172 2.40 12.09 10.29
N ASN A 173 1.34 11.38 10.60
CA ASN A 173 1.33 10.33 11.61
C ASN A 173 1.81 9.01 10.98
N LEU A 174 2.79 8.37 11.61
CA LEU A 174 3.24 7.04 11.20
C LEU A 174 2.94 6.03 12.32
N ASP A 175 2.03 5.10 12.03
CA ASP A 175 1.68 3.98 12.90
C ASP A 175 2.50 2.77 12.52
N ASN A 176 3.44 2.39 13.38
CA ASN A 176 4.23 1.19 13.22
C ASN A 176 3.56 0.03 13.95
N LEU A 177 2.95 -0.88 13.21
CA LEU A 177 2.36 -2.10 13.73
C LEU A 177 3.42 -3.21 13.84
N HIS A 178 3.23 -4.13 14.78
CA HIS A 178 4.14 -5.23 15.01
C HIS A 178 3.48 -6.58 14.76
N ALA A 179 4.15 -7.44 13.99
CA ALA A 179 3.70 -8.80 13.72
C ALA A 179 3.94 -9.77 14.90
N SER A 180 4.58 -9.30 15.97
CA SER A 180 4.99 -10.13 17.12
C SER A 180 3.85 -10.94 17.72
N TYR A 181 2.64 -10.37 17.83
CA TYR A 181 1.47 -11.11 18.33
C TYR A 181 1.13 -12.32 17.44
N GLN A 182 1.11 -12.15 16.13
CA GLN A 182 0.82 -13.22 15.18
C GLN A 182 1.90 -14.31 15.24
N VAL A 183 3.17 -13.89 15.31
CA VAL A 183 4.31 -14.81 15.43
C VAL A 183 4.23 -15.63 16.71
N ILE A 184 4.02 -14.98 17.88
CA ILE A 184 3.88 -15.66 19.16
C ILE A 184 2.69 -16.63 19.13
N ARG A 185 1.57 -16.21 18.59
CA ARG A 185 0.37 -17.06 18.46
C ARG A 185 0.63 -18.30 17.60
N GLU A 186 1.39 -18.18 16.52
CA GLU A 186 1.72 -19.36 15.68
C GLU A 186 2.75 -20.26 16.38
N LEU A 187 3.76 -19.69 17.00
CA LEU A 187 4.74 -20.46 17.76
C LEU A 187 4.13 -21.23 18.95
N SER A 188 3.12 -20.66 19.60
CA SER A 188 2.44 -21.33 20.72
C SER A 188 1.57 -22.54 20.32
N LYS A 189 1.45 -22.82 19.04
CA LYS A 189 0.75 -24.01 18.52
C LYS A 189 1.70 -25.22 18.29
N ILE A 190 3.00 -25.01 18.37
CA ILE A 190 4.06 -26.01 18.23
C ILE A 190 4.40 -26.59 19.60
#